data_7abc4bb97171de5c6ef52d65ba575e54
#
_entry.id   7abc4bb97171de5c6ef52d65ba575e54
#
_cell.length_a   1.000
_cell.length_b   1.000
_cell.length_c   1.000
_cell.angle_alpha   90.00
_cell.angle_beta   90.00
_cell.angle_gamma   90.00
#
_symmetry.space_group_name_H-M   'P 1'
#
loop_
_entity.id
_entity.type
_entity.pdbx_description
1 polymer ?
#
loop_
_entity_poly.entity_id
_entity_poly.type
_entity_poly.pdbx_seq_one_letter_code
_entity_poly.pdbx_strand_id
1 'polypeptide(L)'
;KQLVMRSYLKRVAQVFAENVGEHLSEYTFVFPNHRAGIFFRKYLGQSLDRPIFSPEIMTINDCFGSLSNLYIADQLSLLVRLYDLYKELRPTAEPIEKFLHWGRMMLADFSEIDNHLVSNVEALYEAIEDMHDIDAHFLSLTDEQRKAIERFWGEFYSSMNRNNSGMHGKFLSTWQLLYPLYVGLRDSLLQDNLAYEGLLHRQVIETWTSIPSERFKNHYVFIGFNALTESERQLMLLLRDRGCADFYFDYESPYLADDEN
;
A
#
# COMPACT_ATOMS: atom_id res chain seq x y z
N LYS A 1 -20.15 31.19 -22.61
CA LYS A 1 -20.46 29.77 -22.25
C LYS A 1 -19.26 29.27 -21.52
N GLN A 2 -19.24 29.32 -20.17
CA GLN A 2 -18.29 28.61 -19.35
C GLN A 2 -18.54 27.10 -19.56
N LEU A 3 -17.60 26.39 -20.15
CA LEU A 3 -17.51 24.93 -20.04
C LEU A 3 -17.25 24.64 -18.55
N VAL A 4 -18.32 24.32 -17.83
CA VAL A 4 -18.21 23.74 -16.50
C VAL A 4 -17.62 22.36 -16.71
N MET A 5 -16.32 22.21 -16.52
CA MET A 5 -15.67 20.91 -16.41
C MET A 5 -16.38 20.15 -15.30
N ARG A 6 -17.25 19.20 -15.66
CA ARG A 6 -17.93 18.37 -14.68
C ARG A 6 -16.86 17.48 -14.06
N SER A 7 -16.72 17.54 -12.74
CA SER A 7 -15.81 16.67 -12.02
C SER A 7 -16.03 15.21 -12.45
N TYR A 8 -14.97 14.49 -12.74
CA TYR A 8 -14.97 13.06 -13.09
C TYR A 8 -15.85 12.24 -12.14
N LEU A 9 -15.66 12.39 -10.83
CA LEU A 9 -16.48 11.71 -9.81
C LEU A 9 -17.97 12.00 -9.96
N LYS A 10 -18.34 13.23 -10.36
CA LYS A 10 -19.74 13.58 -10.59
C LYS A 10 -20.33 12.86 -11.79
N ARG A 11 -19.56 12.68 -12.87
CA ARG A 11 -20.03 11.94 -14.06
C ARG A 11 -20.24 10.47 -13.72
N VAL A 12 -19.27 9.84 -13.03
CA VAL A 12 -19.39 8.45 -12.61
C VAL A 12 -20.61 8.27 -11.68
N ALA A 13 -20.82 9.16 -10.71
CA ALA A 13 -21.98 9.12 -9.82
C ALA A 13 -23.32 9.23 -10.59
N GLN A 14 -23.39 10.08 -11.62
CA GLN A 14 -24.57 10.19 -12.47
C GLN A 14 -24.85 8.92 -13.26
N VAL A 15 -23.81 8.32 -13.88
CA VAL A 15 -23.93 7.06 -14.63
C VAL A 15 -24.51 5.95 -13.73
N PHE A 16 -24.01 5.84 -12.49
CA PHE A 16 -24.53 4.83 -11.56
C PHE A 16 -25.95 5.14 -11.07
N ALA A 17 -26.29 6.41 -10.82
CA ALA A 17 -27.65 6.80 -10.44
C ALA A 17 -28.66 6.49 -11.54
N GLU A 18 -28.31 6.74 -12.82
CA GLU A 18 -29.18 6.53 -13.97
C GLU A 18 -29.34 5.04 -14.34
N ASN A 19 -28.23 4.26 -14.31
CA ASN A 19 -28.23 2.89 -14.83
C ASN A 19 -28.53 1.84 -13.78
N VAL A 20 -28.18 2.07 -12.51
CA VAL A 20 -28.28 1.08 -11.43
C VAL A 20 -29.44 1.40 -10.49
N GLY A 21 -29.64 2.69 -10.15
CA GLY A 21 -30.80 3.16 -9.40
C GLY A 21 -30.97 2.45 -8.04
N GLU A 22 -32.06 1.70 -7.86
CA GLU A 22 -32.39 1.02 -6.58
C GLU A 22 -31.39 -0.09 -6.19
N HIS A 23 -30.69 -0.68 -7.14
CA HIS A 23 -29.73 -1.76 -6.91
C HIS A 23 -28.33 -1.25 -6.47
N LEU A 24 -28.16 0.04 -6.25
CA LEU A 24 -26.89 0.62 -5.80
C LEU A 24 -26.36 0.01 -4.49
N SER A 25 -27.23 -0.49 -3.62
CA SER A 25 -26.87 -1.18 -2.38
C SER A 25 -26.12 -2.51 -2.59
N GLU A 26 -26.15 -3.07 -3.80
CA GLU A 26 -25.45 -4.31 -4.16
C GLU A 26 -24.00 -4.05 -4.53
N TYR A 27 -23.62 -2.77 -4.74
CA TYR A 27 -22.30 -2.33 -5.15
C TYR A 27 -21.49 -1.80 -3.96
N THR A 28 -20.19 -2.10 -3.99
CA THR A 28 -19.20 -1.55 -3.06
C THR A 28 -18.23 -0.67 -3.85
N PHE A 29 -18.26 0.63 -3.58
CA PHE A 29 -17.41 1.61 -4.26
C PHE A 29 -16.09 1.78 -3.51
N VAL A 30 -14.98 1.55 -4.20
CA VAL A 30 -13.63 1.58 -3.64
C VAL A 30 -12.86 2.78 -4.21
N PHE A 31 -12.26 3.56 -3.30
CA PHE A 31 -11.53 4.79 -3.62
C PHE A 31 -10.10 4.74 -3.07
N PRO A 32 -9.16 5.49 -3.66
CA PRO A 32 -7.79 5.59 -3.13
C PRO A 32 -7.72 6.27 -1.75
N ASN A 33 -8.71 7.08 -1.39
CA ASN A 33 -8.77 7.77 -0.11
C ASN A 33 -10.21 8.14 0.30
N HIS A 34 -10.42 8.39 1.58
CA HIS A 34 -11.73 8.76 2.16
C HIS A 34 -12.35 10.02 1.52
N ARG A 35 -11.52 11.00 1.14
CA ARG A 35 -12.00 12.27 0.57
C ARG A 35 -12.74 12.04 -0.74
N ALA A 36 -12.20 11.21 -1.63
CA ALA A 36 -12.84 10.87 -2.90
C ALA A 36 -14.21 10.20 -2.66
N GLY A 37 -14.30 9.26 -1.71
CA GLY A 37 -15.54 8.61 -1.32
C GLY A 37 -16.60 9.57 -0.78
N ILE A 38 -16.21 10.57 0.03
CA ILE A 38 -17.12 11.61 0.54
C ILE A 38 -17.71 12.44 -0.62
N PHE A 39 -16.88 12.88 -1.56
CA PHE A 39 -17.35 13.63 -2.72
C PHE A 39 -18.25 12.78 -3.63
N PHE A 40 -17.88 11.54 -3.87
CA PHE A 40 -18.71 10.61 -4.65
C PHE A 40 -20.09 10.44 -4.01
N ARG A 41 -20.16 10.17 -2.70
CA ARG A 41 -21.43 10.06 -1.94
C ARG A 41 -22.29 11.31 -2.08
N LYS A 42 -21.67 12.51 -1.99
CA LYS A 42 -22.36 13.77 -2.20
C LYS A 42 -22.93 13.87 -3.61
N TYR A 43 -22.16 13.56 -4.64
CA TYR A 43 -22.62 13.65 -6.03
C TYR A 43 -23.69 12.61 -6.33
N LEU A 44 -23.55 11.38 -5.80
CA LEU A 44 -24.54 10.34 -5.93
C LEU A 44 -25.88 10.78 -5.34
N GLY A 45 -25.88 11.32 -4.12
CA GLY A 45 -27.10 11.84 -3.47
C GLY A 45 -27.75 13.03 -4.20
N GLN A 46 -26.95 13.82 -4.95
CA GLN A 46 -27.46 14.90 -5.79
C GLN A 46 -28.06 14.41 -7.13
N SER A 47 -27.72 13.20 -7.54
CA SER A 47 -28.16 12.61 -8.82
C SER A 47 -29.38 11.67 -8.65
N LEU A 48 -29.80 11.43 -7.43
CA LEU A 48 -30.93 10.56 -7.10
C LEU A 48 -32.18 11.39 -6.81
N ASP A 49 -33.29 11.04 -7.44
CA ASP A 49 -34.57 11.73 -7.28
C ASP A 49 -35.39 11.20 -6.08
N ARG A 50 -34.98 10.06 -5.52
CA ARG A 50 -35.66 9.39 -4.42
C ARG A 50 -34.69 8.77 -3.42
N PRO A 51 -35.08 8.58 -2.15
CA PRO A 51 -34.28 7.87 -1.18
C PRO A 51 -34.02 6.42 -1.61
N ILE A 52 -32.76 5.97 -1.46
CA ILE A 52 -32.34 4.58 -1.69
C ILE A 52 -31.52 4.08 -0.51
N PHE A 53 -31.33 2.76 -0.42
CA PHE A 53 -30.33 2.19 0.46
C PHE A 53 -28.93 2.60 -0.03
N SER A 54 -28.13 3.18 0.87
CA SER A 54 -26.79 3.65 0.52
C SER A 54 -25.89 2.48 0.12
N PRO A 55 -25.17 2.60 -1.01
CA PRO A 55 -24.10 1.66 -1.30
C PRO A 55 -23.00 1.73 -0.24
N GLU A 56 -22.22 0.68 -0.15
CA GLU A 56 -20.99 0.70 0.64
C GLU A 56 -19.93 1.54 -0.08
N ILE A 57 -19.25 2.41 0.66
CA ILE A 57 -18.18 3.27 0.14
C ILE A 57 -16.99 3.14 1.08
N MET A 58 -15.86 2.67 0.55
CA MET A 58 -14.66 2.38 1.32
C MET A 58 -13.40 2.83 0.62
N THR A 59 -12.29 2.84 1.33
CA THR A 59 -10.96 3.02 0.74
C THR A 59 -10.38 1.67 0.29
N ILE A 60 -9.29 1.72 -0.47
CA ILE A 60 -8.54 0.50 -0.84
C ILE A 60 -8.02 -0.23 0.40
N ASN A 61 -7.57 0.51 1.42
CA ASN A 61 -7.10 -0.07 2.68
C ASN A 61 -8.24 -0.75 3.45
N ASP A 62 -9.44 -0.15 3.47
CA ASP A 62 -10.62 -0.78 4.06
C ASP A 62 -11.01 -2.06 3.29
N CYS A 63 -10.85 -2.05 1.96
CA CYS A 63 -11.09 -3.21 1.11
C CYS A 63 -10.14 -4.37 1.48
N PHE A 64 -8.85 -4.13 1.57
CA PHE A 64 -7.89 -5.12 2.06
C PHE A 64 -8.24 -5.61 3.48
N GLY A 65 -8.55 -4.68 4.40
CA GLY A 65 -8.96 -5.00 5.77
C GLY A 65 -10.18 -5.93 5.82
N SER A 66 -11.17 -5.73 4.95
CA SER A 66 -12.39 -6.56 4.88
C SER A 66 -12.09 -8.01 4.46
N LEU A 67 -11.03 -8.22 3.69
CA LEU A 67 -10.59 -9.53 3.19
C LEU A 67 -9.61 -10.23 4.14
N SER A 68 -9.13 -9.55 5.18
CA SER A 68 -8.12 -10.05 6.13
C SER A 68 -8.73 -10.38 7.50
N ASN A 69 -8.06 -11.25 8.26
CA ASN A 69 -8.29 -11.46 9.70
C ASN A 69 -7.33 -10.63 10.56
N LEU A 70 -6.41 -9.90 9.95
CA LEU A 70 -5.42 -9.11 10.66
C LEU A 70 -5.98 -7.73 11.02
N TYR A 71 -5.52 -7.20 12.14
CA TYR A 71 -5.84 -5.85 12.60
C TYR A 71 -4.60 -4.95 12.44
N ILE A 72 -4.81 -3.72 11.97
CA ILE A 72 -3.72 -2.75 11.89
C ILE A 72 -3.32 -2.33 13.31
N ALA A 73 -2.05 -2.58 13.64
CA ALA A 73 -1.47 -2.13 14.90
C ALA A 73 -1.18 -0.62 14.85
N ASP A 74 -1.31 0.05 15.99
CA ASP A 74 -0.93 1.46 16.08
C ASP A 74 0.59 1.64 15.95
N GLN A 75 0.99 2.82 15.46
CA GLN A 75 2.39 3.12 15.15
C GLN A 75 3.31 3.01 16.37
N LEU A 76 2.83 3.37 17.56
CA LEU A 76 3.66 3.30 18.77
C LEU A 76 3.91 1.85 19.17
N SER A 77 2.88 1.00 19.13
CA SER A 77 3.01 -0.45 19.38
C SER A 77 3.97 -1.11 18.40
N LEU A 78 3.90 -0.75 17.10
CA LEU A 78 4.85 -1.23 16.09
C LEU A 78 6.29 -0.82 16.41
N LEU A 79 6.51 0.44 16.79
CA LEU A 79 7.84 0.96 17.12
C LEU A 79 8.43 0.32 18.38
N VAL A 80 7.62 0.10 19.41
CA VAL A 80 8.07 -0.56 20.65
C VAL A 80 8.44 -2.01 20.35
N ARG A 81 7.62 -2.73 19.60
CA ARG A 81 7.89 -4.12 19.22
C ARG A 81 9.15 -4.23 18.37
N LEU A 82 9.33 -3.33 17.40
CA LEU A 82 10.53 -3.27 16.59
C LEU A 82 11.78 -2.95 17.41
N TYR A 83 11.67 -2.07 18.42
CA TYR A 83 12.77 -1.74 19.34
C TYR A 83 13.14 -2.92 20.23
N ASP A 84 12.18 -3.68 20.70
CA ASP A 84 12.46 -4.88 21.52
C ASP A 84 13.24 -5.93 20.71
N LEU A 85 12.84 -6.19 19.48
CA LEU A 85 13.60 -7.05 18.54
C LEU A 85 15.00 -6.49 18.27
N TYR A 86 15.11 -5.17 18.08
CA TYR A 86 16.40 -4.53 17.85
C TYR A 86 17.35 -4.70 19.05
N LYS A 87 16.86 -4.62 20.28
CA LYS A 87 17.66 -4.86 21.50
C LYS A 87 18.12 -6.33 21.62
N GLU A 88 17.27 -7.27 21.21
CA GLU A 88 17.64 -8.70 21.21
C GLU A 88 18.79 -8.97 20.25
N LEU A 89 18.75 -8.38 19.04
CA LEU A 89 19.79 -8.54 18.03
C LEU A 89 21.05 -7.72 18.32
N ARG A 90 20.93 -6.64 19.10
CA ARG A 90 22.02 -5.74 19.41
C ARG A 90 22.07 -5.40 20.91
N PRO A 91 22.83 -6.15 21.72
CA PRO A 91 22.93 -5.92 23.17
C PRO A 91 23.40 -4.52 23.57
N THR A 92 24.12 -3.81 22.67
CA THR A 92 24.58 -2.42 22.87
C THR A 92 23.65 -1.41 22.18
N ALA A 93 22.36 -1.72 22.09
CA ALA A 93 21.36 -0.84 21.47
C ALA A 93 21.34 0.53 22.16
N GLU A 94 21.13 1.56 21.35
CA GLU A 94 20.91 2.91 21.82
C GLU A 94 19.56 3.06 22.53
N PRO A 95 19.37 4.10 23.36
CA PRO A 95 18.09 4.37 24.00
C PRO A 95 16.96 4.56 22.99
N ILE A 96 15.73 4.20 23.39
CA ILE A 96 14.54 4.22 22.52
C ILE A 96 14.31 5.60 21.86
N GLU A 97 14.62 6.70 22.52
CA GLU A 97 14.44 8.05 22.01
C GLU A 97 15.27 8.30 20.75
N LYS A 98 16.44 7.68 20.65
CA LYS A 98 17.29 7.74 19.46
C LYS A 98 16.82 6.77 18.38
N PHE A 99 16.33 5.61 18.79
CA PHE A 99 15.83 4.60 17.89
C PHE A 99 14.53 5.03 17.18
N LEU A 100 13.65 5.81 17.81
CA LEU A 100 12.34 6.18 17.26
C LEU A 100 12.42 6.78 15.84
N HIS A 101 13.45 7.56 15.56
CA HIS A 101 13.64 8.13 14.22
C HIS A 101 13.92 7.02 13.18
N TRP A 102 14.84 6.13 13.48
CA TRP A 102 15.20 5.00 12.64
C TRP A 102 14.07 3.98 12.51
N GLY A 103 13.42 3.67 13.63
CA GLY A 103 12.33 2.74 13.67
C GLY A 103 11.17 3.15 12.76
N ARG A 104 10.86 4.46 12.68
CA ARG A 104 9.83 4.96 11.75
C ARG A 104 10.23 4.78 10.28
N MET A 105 11.51 5.01 9.97
CA MET A 105 12.02 4.80 8.61
C MET A 105 11.93 3.31 8.26
N MET A 106 12.43 2.42 9.11
CA MET A 106 12.35 0.97 8.90
C MET A 106 10.91 0.48 8.69
N LEU A 107 9.96 0.96 9.50
CA LEU A 107 8.54 0.58 9.34
C LEU A 107 7.96 1.05 8.00
N ALA A 108 8.31 2.26 7.56
CA ALA A 108 7.88 2.75 6.25
C ALA A 108 8.44 1.88 5.12
N ASP A 109 9.73 1.52 5.20
CA ASP A 109 10.39 0.69 4.20
C ASP A 109 9.87 -0.73 4.16
N PHE A 110 9.65 -1.34 5.32
CA PHE A 110 9.04 -2.67 5.42
C PHE A 110 7.64 -2.67 4.78
N SER A 111 6.88 -1.59 5.00
CA SER A 111 5.57 -1.42 4.39
C SER A 111 5.66 -1.26 2.87
N GLU A 112 6.64 -0.51 2.35
CA GLU A 112 6.87 -0.36 0.91
C GLU A 112 7.31 -1.68 0.25
N ILE A 113 8.24 -2.43 0.87
CA ILE A 113 8.67 -3.76 0.42
C ILE A 113 7.47 -4.70 0.29
N ASP A 114 6.58 -4.67 1.28
CA ASP A 114 5.39 -5.50 1.29
C ASP A 114 4.33 -5.03 0.28
N ASN A 115 4.10 -3.74 0.16
CA ASN A 115 3.19 -3.16 -0.83
C ASN A 115 3.61 -3.46 -2.26
N HIS A 116 4.92 -3.54 -2.51
CA HIS A 116 5.48 -3.91 -3.82
C HIS A 116 5.66 -5.42 -4.00
N LEU A 117 5.26 -6.24 -3.03
CA LEU A 117 5.33 -7.71 -3.07
C LEU A 117 6.72 -8.23 -3.44
N VAL A 118 7.78 -7.59 -2.94
CA VAL A 118 9.15 -8.02 -3.22
C VAL A 118 9.34 -9.47 -2.79
N SER A 119 9.69 -10.35 -3.72
CA SER A 119 9.70 -11.80 -3.50
C SER A 119 10.94 -12.28 -2.75
N ASN A 120 12.08 -11.64 -2.94
CA ASN A 120 13.33 -12.01 -2.30
C ASN A 120 13.90 -10.84 -1.47
N VAL A 121 13.29 -10.64 -0.31
CA VAL A 121 13.68 -9.57 0.62
C VAL A 121 15.08 -9.83 1.20
N GLU A 122 15.46 -11.10 1.41
CA GLU A 122 16.78 -11.49 1.89
C GLU A 122 17.87 -11.03 0.90
N ALA A 123 17.76 -11.43 -0.36
CA ALA A 123 18.70 -11.04 -1.40
C ALA A 123 18.74 -9.51 -1.61
N LEU A 124 17.61 -8.82 -1.39
CA LEU A 124 17.58 -7.37 -1.41
C LEU A 124 18.53 -6.77 -0.36
N TYR A 125 18.51 -7.31 0.85
CA TYR A 125 19.36 -6.83 1.93
C TYR A 125 20.81 -7.34 1.83
N GLU A 126 21.05 -8.52 1.26
CA GLU A 126 22.40 -9.08 1.01
C GLU A 126 23.12 -8.38 -0.14
N ALA A 127 22.42 -8.05 -1.22
CA ALA A 127 23.02 -7.42 -2.43
C ALA A 127 23.70 -6.09 -2.16
N ILE A 128 23.48 -5.50 -1.01
CA ILE A 128 24.02 -4.19 -0.63
C ILE A 128 25.31 -4.30 0.18
N GLU A 129 25.66 -5.45 0.73
CA GLU A 129 27.02 -5.68 1.27
C GLU A 129 28.10 -5.54 0.19
N ASP A 130 27.78 -5.90 -1.06
CA ASP A 130 28.67 -5.74 -2.22
C ASP A 130 28.20 -4.61 -3.13
N MET A 131 28.47 -3.38 -2.76
CA MET A 131 28.13 -2.15 -3.54
C MET A 131 28.66 -2.13 -4.99
N HIS A 132 29.40 -3.13 -5.42
CA HIS A 132 29.93 -3.25 -6.79
C HIS A 132 29.04 -4.06 -7.74
N ASP A 133 27.99 -4.78 -7.26
CA ASP A 133 27.21 -5.69 -8.09
C ASP A 133 25.68 -5.46 -8.01
N ILE A 134 25.28 -4.24 -7.63
CA ILE A 134 23.87 -3.85 -7.50
C ILE A 134 23.09 -4.12 -8.80
N ASP A 135 23.69 -3.83 -9.96
CA ASP A 135 23.01 -3.98 -11.26
C ASP A 135 22.69 -5.43 -11.62
N ALA A 136 23.46 -6.41 -11.19
CA ALA A 136 23.26 -7.82 -11.53
C ALA A 136 22.12 -8.49 -10.74
N HIS A 137 21.93 -8.11 -9.47
CA HIS A 137 20.89 -8.69 -8.60
C HIS A 137 19.53 -8.04 -8.79
N PHE A 138 19.49 -6.80 -9.31
CA PHE A 138 18.24 -6.07 -9.59
C PHE A 138 17.56 -6.45 -10.93
N LEU A 139 18.11 -7.36 -11.72
CA LEU A 139 17.56 -7.79 -13.02
C LEU A 139 16.18 -8.50 -12.88
N SER A 140 15.82 -8.98 -11.70
CA SER A 140 14.53 -9.62 -11.44
C SER A 140 13.45 -8.67 -10.89
N LEU A 141 13.80 -7.41 -10.60
CA LEU A 141 12.87 -6.43 -10.06
C LEU A 141 12.21 -5.64 -11.20
N THR A 142 10.94 -5.29 -11.01
CA THR A 142 10.27 -4.32 -11.90
C THR A 142 10.88 -2.93 -11.72
N ASP A 143 10.71 -2.06 -12.73
CA ASP A 143 11.21 -0.68 -12.66
C ASP A 143 10.61 0.10 -11.47
N GLU A 144 9.41 -0.22 -11.07
CA GLU A 144 8.73 0.39 -9.91
C GLU A 144 9.33 -0.08 -8.58
N GLN A 145 9.60 -1.39 -8.47
CA GLN A 145 10.32 -1.96 -7.32
C GLN A 145 11.72 -1.36 -7.19
N ARG A 146 12.43 -1.22 -8.31
CA ARG A 146 13.75 -0.58 -8.35
C ARG A 146 13.69 0.87 -7.89
N LYS A 147 12.74 1.67 -8.40
CA LYS A 147 12.56 3.07 -8.00
C LYS A 147 12.19 3.25 -6.53
N ALA A 148 11.37 2.36 -5.97
CA ALA A 148 11.03 2.38 -4.55
C ALA A 148 12.28 2.15 -3.69
N ILE A 149 13.10 1.18 -4.07
CA ILE A 149 14.36 0.85 -3.44
C ILE A 149 15.38 2.00 -3.57
N GLU A 150 15.55 2.58 -4.76
CA GLU A 150 16.44 3.73 -4.99
C GLU A 150 16.03 4.97 -4.17
N ARG A 151 14.72 5.22 -4.02
CA ARG A 151 14.20 6.32 -3.19
C ARG A 151 14.55 6.11 -1.73
N PHE A 152 14.33 4.93 -1.21
CA PHE A 152 14.71 4.53 0.14
C PHE A 152 16.20 4.76 0.40
N TRP A 153 17.03 4.24 -0.50
CA TRP A 153 18.48 4.40 -0.41
C TRP A 153 18.93 5.84 -0.43
N GLY A 154 18.34 6.67 -1.28
CA GLY A 154 18.64 8.09 -1.38
C GLY A 154 18.36 8.84 -0.08
N GLU A 155 17.27 8.56 0.58
CA GLU A 155 16.89 9.18 1.85
C GLU A 155 17.75 8.66 3.01
N PHE A 156 18.00 7.35 3.07
CA PHE A 156 18.83 6.72 4.08
C PHE A 156 20.29 7.20 3.98
N TYR A 157 20.88 7.21 2.80
CA TYR A 157 22.23 7.77 2.55
C TYR A 157 22.33 9.26 2.89
N SER A 158 21.32 10.04 2.56
CA SER A 158 21.31 11.48 2.82
C SER A 158 21.25 11.79 4.32
N SER A 159 20.57 10.98 5.10
CA SER A 159 20.47 11.13 6.56
C SER A 159 21.76 10.70 7.27
N MET A 160 22.49 9.71 6.73
CA MET A 160 23.74 9.22 7.29
C MET A 160 24.95 10.08 6.93
N ASN A 161 25.04 10.60 5.70
CA ASN A 161 26.22 11.34 5.21
C ASN A 161 26.40 12.73 5.87
N ARG A 162 25.43 13.22 6.63
CA ARG A 162 25.55 14.50 7.34
C ARG A 162 26.47 14.49 8.55
N ASN A 163 26.91 13.33 9.04
CA ASN A 163 27.72 13.22 10.26
C ASN A 163 28.85 12.18 10.15
N ASN A 164 30.00 12.59 9.60
CA ASN A 164 31.38 12.08 9.83
C ASN A 164 31.83 10.64 9.51
N SER A 165 33.10 10.57 9.11
CA SER A 165 33.94 9.50 8.59
C SER A 165 34.25 8.26 9.45
N GLY A 166 33.50 8.04 10.52
CA GLY A 166 33.52 6.77 11.30
C GLY A 166 32.33 5.87 11.05
N MET A 167 31.46 6.22 10.10
CA MET A 167 30.10 5.68 9.95
C MET A 167 29.96 4.45 9.05
N HIS A 168 30.95 4.15 8.20
CA HIS A 168 30.85 3.01 7.28
C HIS A 168 30.70 1.67 8.03
N GLY A 169 31.47 1.46 9.08
CA GLY A 169 31.35 0.23 9.91
C GLY A 169 30.07 0.16 10.74
N LYS A 170 29.54 1.31 11.17
CA LYS A 170 28.23 1.36 11.88
C LYS A 170 27.06 1.15 10.92
N PHE A 171 27.20 1.59 9.70
CA PHE A 171 26.24 1.40 8.63
C PHE A 171 26.06 -0.08 8.30
N LEU A 172 27.14 -0.78 7.95
CA LEU A 172 27.12 -2.22 7.64
C LEU A 172 26.55 -3.03 8.80
N SER A 173 26.94 -2.70 10.04
CA SER A 173 26.43 -3.42 11.22
C SER A 173 24.92 -3.19 11.50
N THR A 174 24.38 -2.04 11.10
CA THR A 174 22.94 -1.77 11.19
C THR A 174 22.19 -2.41 10.02
N TRP A 175 22.84 -2.42 8.86
CA TRP A 175 22.30 -3.01 7.65
C TRP A 175 22.02 -4.51 7.79
N GLN A 176 22.98 -5.25 8.32
CA GLN A 176 22.86 -6.69 8.59
C GLN A 176 21.69 -7.05 9.53
N LEU A 177 21.18 -6.06 10.26
CA LEU A 177 20.03 -6.24 11.16
C LEU A 177 18.67 -6.05 10.46
N LEU A 178 18.63 -5.39 9.28
CA LEU A 178 17.35 -5.03 8.67
C LEU A 178 16.51 -6.24 8.27
N TYR A 179 17.12 -7.24 7.63
CA TYR A 179 16.39 -8.45 7.27
C TYR A 179 15.93 -9.25 8.49
N PRO A 180 16.77 -9.56 9.49
CA PRO A 180 16.31 -10.16 10.73
C PRO A 180 15.21 -9.38 11.45
N LEU A 181 15.27 -8.04 11.45
CA LEU A 181 14.24 -7.17 12.03
C LEU A 181 12.94 -7.23 11.24
N TYR A 182 13.01 -7.22 9.91
CA TYR A 182 11.84 -7.38 9.04
C TYR A 182 11.13 -8.71 9.30
N VAL A 183 11.86 -9.82 9.27
CA VAL A 183 11.32 -11.16 9.50
C VAL A 183 10.77 -11.29 10.93
N GLY A 184 11.55 -10.88 11.94
CA GLY A 184 11.14 -10.96 13.34
C GLY A 184 9.89 -10.12 13.63
N LEU A 185 9.78 -8.91 13.07
CA LEU A 185 8.60 -8.07 13.23
C LEU A 185 7.37 -8.69 12.54
N ARG A 186 7.52 -9.15 11.31
CA ARG A 186 6.47 -9.84 10.55
C ARG A 186 5.92 -11.04 11.33
N ASP A 187 6.80 -11.93 11.77
CA ASP A 187 6.41 -13.16 12.47
C ASP A 187 5.72 -12.85 13.81
N SER A 188 6.28 -11.93 14.58
CA SER A 188 5.70 -11.49 15.85
C SER A 188 4.31 -10.85 15.69
N LEU A 189 4.10 -10.04 14.65
CA LEU A 189 2.80 -9.43 14.37
C LEU A 189 1.78 -10.46 13.92
N LEU A 190 2.14 -11.37 13.01
CA LEU A 190 1.25 -12.42 12.51
C LEU A 190 0.80 -13.37 13.63
N GLN A 191 1.64 -13.70 14.59
CA GLN A 191 1.26 -14.50 15.77
C GLN A 191 0.14 -13.85 16.59
N ASP A 192 0.11 -12.53 16.66
CA ASP A 192 -0.91 -11.77 17.40
C ASP A 192 -2.09 -11.32 16.52
N ASN A 193 -2.18 -11.77 15.27
CA ASN A 193 -3.15 -11.30 14.27
C ASN A 193 -3.06 -9.78 14.03
N LEU A 194 -1.87 -9.22 14.13
CA LEU A 194 -1.59 -7.81 13.86
C LEU A 194 -0.81 -7.63 12.56
N ALA A 195 -0.88 -6.43 11.99
CA ALA A 195 -0.10 -6.05 10.83
C ALA A 195 0.15 -4.53 10.80
N TYR A 196 1.19 -4.10 10.10
CA TYR A 196 1.24 -2.78 9.46
C TYR A 196 0.60 -2.87 8.07
N GLU A 197 0.33 -1.73 7.45
CA GLU A 197 -0.48 -1.65 6.22
C GLU A 197 0.06 -2.56 5.10
N GLY A 198 1.34 -2.44 4.73
CA GLY A 198 1.93 -3.26 3.68
C GLY A 198 1.89 -4.76 3.97
N LEU A 199 2.13 -5.16 5.23
CA LEU A 199 2.04 -6.57 5.64
C LEU A 199 0.62 -7.11 5.48
N LEU A 200 -0.40 -6.32 5.85
CA LEU A 200 -1.80 -6.70 5.65
C LEU A 200 -2.10 -6.90 4.16
N HIS A 201 -1.66 -5.96 3.30
CA HIS A 201 -1.85 -6.06 1.86
C HIS A 201 -1.18 -7.32 1.29
N ARG A 202 0.08 -7.55 1.63
CA ARG A 202 0.83 -8.76 1.22
C ARG A 202 0.11 -10.03 1.66
N GLN A 203 -0.33 -10.10 2.92
CA GLN A 203 -1.00 -11.28 3.44
C GLN A 203 -2.31 -11.60 2.72
N VAL A 204 -3.11 -10.60 2.36
CA VAL A 204 -4.33 -10.80 1.56
C VAL A 204 -3.99 -11.41 0.20
N ILE A 205 -2.94 -10.93 -0.46
CA ILE A 205 -2.54 -11.48 -1.76
C ILE A 205 -1.97 -12.91 -1.62
N GLU A 206 -1.07 -13.14 -0.67
CA GLU A 206 -0.45 -14.45 -0.43
C GLU A 206 -1.45 -15.53 0.00
N THR A 207 -2.49 -15.14 0.74
CA THR A 207 -3.53 -16.07 1.25
C THR A 207 -4.84 -16.02 0.45
N TRP A 208 -4.85 -15.43 -0.73
CA TRP A 208 -6.04 -15.19 -1.55
C TRP A 208 -6.96 -16.41 -1.69
N THR A 209 -6.40 -17.57 -1.99
CA THR A 209 -7.14 -18.83 -2.19
C THR A 209 -7.80 -19.36 -0.93
N SER A 210 -7.35 -18.90 0.24
CA SER A 210 -7.84 -19.30 1.56
C SER A 210 -8.89 -18.35 2.13
N ILE A 211 -9.17 -17.21 1.44
CA ILE A 211 -10.15 -16.23 1.90
C ILE A 211 -11.56 -16.82 1.75
N PRO A 212 -12.37 -16.88 2.83
CA PRO A 212 -13.74 -17.37 2.77
C PRO A 212 -14.60 -16.57 1.79
N SER A 213 -15.47 -17.27 1.05
CA SER A 213 -16.33 -16.64 0.02
C SER A 213 -17.25 -15.55 0.57
N GLU A 214 -17.64 -15.67 1.83
CA GLU A 214 -18.54 -14.74 2.53
C GLU A 214 -17.89 -13.37 2.80
N ARG A 215 -16.57 -13.27 2.70
CA ARG A 215 -15.85 -11.99 2.84
C ARG A 215 -15.91 -11.13 1.59
N PHE A 216 -16.13 -11.74 0.45
CA PHE A 216 -16.21 -11.00 -0.79
C PHE A 216 -17.58 -10.31 -0.92
N LYS A 217 -17.55 -9.06 -1.37
CA LYS A 217 -18.77 -8.32 -1.72
C LYS A 217 -19.31 -8.80 -3.07
N ASN A 218 -20.57 -8.51 -3.33
CA ASN A 218 -21.22 -8.92 -4.58
C ASN A 218 -20.53 -8.28 -5.79
N HIS A 219 -20.24 -6.97 -5.70
CA HIS A 219 -19.60 -6.26 -6.79
C HIS A 219 -18.79 -5.07 -6.29
N TYR A 220 -17.51 -5.02 -6.68
CA TYR A 220 -16.60 -3.92 -6.37
C TYR A 220 -16.51 -2.95 -7.55
N VAL A 221 -16.46 -1.65 -7.27
CA VAL A 221 -16.27 -0.61 -8.29
C VAL A 221 -15.11 0.28 -7.87
N PHE A 222 -13.98 0.16 -8.55
CA PHE A 222 -12.78 0.93 -8.28
C PHE A 222 -12.81 2.23 -9.07
N ILE A 223 -12.68 3.38 -8.38
CA ILE A 223 -12.85 4.70 -9.00
C ILE A 223 -11.71 5.64 -8.64
N GLY A 224 -11.08 6.24 -9.67
CA GLY A 224 -10.17 7.37 -9.52
C GLY A 224 -8.77 7.01 -9.03
N PHE A 225 -8.29 5.82 -9.34
CA PHE A 225 -6.92 5.39 -9.11
C PHE A 225 -6.03 5.89 -10.26
N ASN A 226 -4.88 6.50 -9.94
CA ASN A 226 -3.91 7.02 -10.91
C ASN A 226 -2.59 6.22 -10.91
N ALA A 227 -2.11 5.86 -9.71
CA ALA A 227 -0.95 5.02 -9.50
C ALA A 227 -1.33 3.90 -8.54
N LEU A 228 -0.84 2.70 -8.81
CA LEU A 228 -1.12 1.50 -8.01
C LEU A 228 0.19 0.94 -7.48
N THR A 229 0.19 0.48 -6.23
CA THR A 229 1.20 -0.43 -5.74
C THR A 229 1.01 -1.81 -6.37
N GLU A 230 2.00 -2.67 -6.29
CA GLU A 230 1.87 -4.03 -6.85
C GLU A 230 0.77 -4.83 -6.12
N SER A 231 0.62 -4.67 -4.80
CA SER A 231 -0.44 -5.32 -4.03
C SER A 231 -1.84 -4.86 -4.47
N GLU A 232 -2.04 -3.55 -4.67
CA GLU A 232 -3.31 -3.00 -5.17
C GLU A 232 -3.63 -3.50 -6.59
N ARG A 233 -2.62 -3.50 -7.47
CA ARG A 233 -2.75 -4.03 -8.82
C ARG A 233 -3.15 -5.51 -8.81
N GLN A 234 -2.50 -6.32 -7.98
CA GLN A 234 -2.82 -7.74 -7.84
C GLN A 234 -4.22 -7.96 -7.27
N LEU A 235 -4.63 -7.21 -6.24
CA LEU A 235 -5.99 -7.28 -5.71
C LEU A 235 -7.04 -7.02 -6.80
N MET A 236 -6.85 -5.94 -7.57
CA MET A 236 -7.76 -5.58 -8.66
C MET A 236 -7.85 -6.69 -9.73
N LEU A 237 -6.71 -7.28 -10.11
CA LEU A 237 -6.67 -8.39 -11.06
C LEU A 237 -7.41 -9.64 -10.52
N LEU A 238 -7.16 -10.00 -9.27
CA LEU A 238 -7.80 -11.15 -8.63
C LEU A 238 -9.32 -10.99 -8.50
N LEU A 239 -9.80 -9.79 -8.16
CA LEU A 239 -11.24 -9.49 -8.11
C LEU A 239 -11.88 -9.46 -9.51
N ARG A 240 -11.16 -8.94 -10.52
CA ARG A 240 -11.57 -9.00 -11.92
C ARG A 240 -11.73 -10.45 -12.39
N ASP A 241 -10.74 -11.27 -12.13
CA ASP A 241 -10.73 -12.67 -12.56
C ASP A 241 -11.80 -13.50 -11.84
N ARG A 242 -12.22 -13.04 -10.65
CA ARG A 242 -13.41 -13.55 -9.95
C ARG A 242 -14.74 -13.08 -10.59
N GLY A 243 -14.71 -12.11 -11.50
CA GLY A 243 -15.91 -11.56 -12.16
C GLY A 243 -16.75 -10.64 -11.29
N CYS A 244 -16.17 -10.05 -10.22
CA CYS A 244 -16.89 -9.21 -9.28
C CYS A 244 -16.31 -7.80 -9.15
N ALA A 245 -15.61 -7.28 -10.17
CA ALA A 245 -15.02 -5.95 -10.12
C ALA A 245 -15.07 -5.21 -11.46
N ASP A 246 -15.43 -3.92 -11.40
CA ASP A 246 -15.35 -2.94 -12.47
C ASP A 246 -14.38 -1.80 -12.12
N PHE A 247 -13.81 -1.17 -13.15
CA PHE A 247 -12.77 -0.16 -13.01
C PHE A 247 -13.11 1.09 -13.80
N TYR A 248 -13.07 2.25 -13.11
CA TYR A 248 -13.33 3.56 -13.68
C TYR A 248 -12.11 4.45 -13.49
N PHE A 249 -11.38 4.71 -14.57
CA PHE A 249 -10.19 5.56 -14.59
C PHE A 249 -10.48 6.89 -15.28
N ASP A 250 -9.85 7.97 -14.82
CA ASP A 250 -9.96 9.28 -15.44
C ASP A 250 -8.91 9.43 -16.54
N TYR A 251 -9.32 9.13 -17.79
CA TYR A 251 -8.46 9.24 -18.99
C TYR A 251 -8.52 10.63 -19.67
N GLU A 252 -9.33 11.56 -19.18
CA GLU A 252 -9.43 12.91 -19.73
C GLU A 252 -8.36 13.88 -19.20
N SER A 253 -7.18 13.38 -18.82
CA SER A 253 -6.06 14.24 -18.51
C SER A 253 -5.51 14.86 -19.80
N PRO A 254 -5.33 16.20 -19.86
CA PRO A 254 -4.69 16.86 -21.01
C PRO A 254 -3.28 16.33 -21.30
N TYR A 255 -2.65 15.66 -20.34
CA TYR A 255 -1.33 15.03 -20.48
C TYR A 255 -1.34 13.68 -21.20
N LEU A 256 -2.53 13.06 -21.43
CA LEU A 256 -2.66 11.81 -22.18
C LEU A 256 -3.10 12.04 -23.65
N ALA A 257 -3.41 13.27 -24.02
CA ALA A 257 -3.84 13.63 -25.39
C ALA A 257 -2.69 13.89 -26.36
N ASP A 258 -1.43 13.94 -25.90
CA ASP A 258 -0.27 14.32 -26.73
C ASP A 258 0.53 13.15 -27.32
N ASP A 259 0.13 11.88 -27.13
CA ASP A 259 0.85 10.70 -27.66
C ASP A 259 0.32 10.19 -29.02
N GLU A 260 -0.48 10.99 -29.76
CA GLU A 260 -0.81 10.73 -31.16
C GLU A 260 -0.13 11.76 -32.09
N ASN A 261 1.24 11.74 -32.16
CA ASN A 261 1.99 12.25 -33.32
C ASN A 261 3.31 11.50 -33.50
#